data_0a40fe29c7278db9b3a7ee83b65c0752
#
_entry.id   0a40fe29c7278db9b3a7ee83b65c0752
#
_cell.length_a   1.000
_cell.length_b   1.000
_cell.length_c   1.000
_cell.angle_alpha   90.00
_cell.angle_beta   90.00
_cell.angle_gamma   90.00
#
_symmetry.space_group_name_H-M   'P 1'
#
loop_
_entity.id
_entity.type
_entity.pdbx_description
1 polymer ?
#
loop_
_entity_poly.entity_id
_entity_poly.type
_entity_poly.pdbx_seq_one_letter_code
_entity_poly.pdbx_strand_id
1 'polypeptide(L)'
;MGIVTTIAPIALALIMLGLGASLTVKDFTRLVQSPKDFFIGLTCQLVLLPIIAYLLIIILKTPIELALGVMLIAAAPGGVTSNVLTKFADGDVALSITLTAITSLISIVSVPYVVFLSIELFDITYVKKEVSMLSISLKMFFVVTVPVIVGMIIRKFANDLIIRNMKIINKISIGLFLIVFIAIYIEEWDSIVMFIAKAGVIALTLNVTMMVVAFYIAKFFTTGVAQRRCISLEAGLQNGTLAVFVGLQLFGDNMVYMVPTAAYALIMMTTSVIFVLILRRQT
;
A
#
# COMPACT_ATOMS: atom_id res chain seq x y z
N MET A 1 -13.35 -7.73 -21.23
CA MET A 1 -12.94 -7.51 -19.82
C MET A 1 -11.58 -8.16 -19.66
N GLY A 2 -10.59 -7.40 -19.27
CA GLY A 2 -9.24 -7.92 -19.04
C GLY A 2 -9.16 -8.86 -17.84
N ILE A 3 -8.12 -9.66 -17.78
CA ILE A 3 -7.86 -10.58 -16.65
C ILE A 3 -7.72 -9.77 -15.35
N VAL A 4 -7.01 -8.64 -15.41
CA VAL A 4 -6.78 -7.75 -14.25
C VAL A 4 -8.07 -7.19 -13.70
N THR A 5 -9.00 -6.74 -14.56
CA THR A 5 -10.29 -6.16 -14.14
C THR A 5 -11.16 -7.13 -13.36
N THR A 6 -11.03 -8.43 -13.63
CA THR A 6 -11.79 -9.49 -12.95
C THR A 6 -11.08 -9.97 -11.69
N ILE A 7 -9.75 -10.17 -11.75
CA ILE A 7 -8.98 -10.80 -10.66
C ILE A 7 -8.66 -9.80 -9.56
N ALA A 8 -8.32 -8.54 -9.87
CA ALA A 8 -7.83 -7.59 -8.88
C ALA A 8 -8.82 -7.32 -7.71
N PRO A 9 -10.14 -7.11 -7.94
CA PRO A 9 -11.10 -6.92 -6.85
C PRO A 9 -11.22 -8.14 -5.94
N ILE A 10 -11.23 -9.33 -6.52
CA ILE A 10 -11.34 -10.61 -5.79
C ILE A 10 -10.08 -10.85 -4.96
N ALA A 11 -8.91 -10.67 -5.58
CA ALA A 11 -7.62 -10.80 -4.90
C ALA A 11 -7.50 -9.81 -3.75
N LEU A 12 -7.89 -8.55 -3.96
CA LEU A 12 -7.89 -7.54 -2.90
C LEU A 12 -8.80 -7.95 -1.74
N ALA A 13 -10.03 -8.39 -2.01
CA ALA A 13 -10.96 -8.83 -0.97
C ALA A 13 -10.40 -10.01 -0.16
N LEU A 14 -9.78 -10.99 -0.81
CA LEU A 14 -9.15 -12.14 -0.16
C LEU A 14 -7.90 -11.75 0.64
N ILE A 15 -7.09 -10.83 0.14
CA ILE A 15 -5.94 -10.28 0.86
C ILE A 15 -6.43 -9.53 2.12
N MET A 16 -7.49 -8.73 1.99
CA MET A 16 -8.08 -7.99 3.11
C MET A 16 -8.74 -8.92 4.14
N LEU A 17 -9.35 -10.01 3.70
CA LEU A 17 -9.85 -11.08 4.57
C LEU A 17 -8.69 -11.71 5.38
N GLY A 18 -7.57 -12.01 4.73
CA GLY A 18 -6.36 -12.52 5.37
C GLY A 18 -5.78 -11.52 6.38
N LEU A 19 -5.74 -10.24 6.03
CA LEU A 19 -5.36 -9.17 6.96
C LEU A 19 -6.28 -9.16 8.18
N GLY A 20 -7.60 -9.15 7.99
CA GLY A 20 -8.58 -9.21 9.07
C GLY A 20 -8.41 -10.44 9.98
N ALA A 21 -8.15 -11.61 9.38
CA ALA A 21 -7.87 -12.84 10.13
C ALA A 21 -6.57 -12.76 10.95
N SER A 22 -5.65 -11.87 10.62
CA SER A 22 -4.45 -11.62 11.43
C SER A 22 -4.69 -10.69 12.62
N LEU A 23 -5.82 -9.97 12.64
CA LEU A 23 -6.15 -8.90 13.59
C LEU A 23 -7.00 -9.40 14.76
N THR A 24 -6.79 -8.78 15.92
CA THR A 24 -7.64 -8.87 17.11
C THR A 24 -8.05 -7.48 17.58
N VAL A 25 -9.10 -7.36 18.38
CA VAL A 25 -9.51 -6.07 18.98
C VAL A 25 -8.37 -5.47 19.83
N LYS A 26 -7.51 -6.32 20.41
CA LYS A 26 -6.36 -5.85 21.21
C LYS A 26 -5.31 -5.11 20.38
N ASP A 27 -5.20 -5.38 19.08
CA ASP A 27 -4.24 -4.68 18.22
C ASP A 27 -4.62 -3.20 18.07
N PHE A 28 -5.90 -2.87 18.15
CA PHE A 28 -6.37 -1.48 18.15
C PHE A 28 -6.14 -0.75 19.49
N THR A 29 -5.96 -1.47 20.61
CA THR A 29 -5.67 -0.83 21.90
C THR A 29 -4.25 -0.25 21.96
N ARG A 30 -3.34 -0.63 21.05
CA ARG A 30 -2.01 -0.06 20.93
C ARG A 30 -2.00 1.42 20.56
N LEU A 31 -3.06 1.90 19.87
CA LEU A 31 -3.26 3.34 19.68
C LEU A 31 -3.20 4.12 21.01
N VAL A 32 -3.71 3.50 22.08
CA VAL A 32 -3.74 4.12 23.41
C VAL A 32 -2.45 3.85 24.19
N GLN A 33 -1.79 2.70 23.95
CA GLN A 33 -0.59 2.30 24.68
C GLN A 33 0.70 2.97 24.18
N SER A 34 0.83 3.16 22.85
CA SER A 34 1.98 3.81 22.21
C SER A 34 1.53 4.80 21.14
N PRO A 35 0.75 5.84 21.54
CA PRO A 35 0.13 6.75 20.59
C PRO A 35 1.16 7.50 19.75
N LYS A 36 2.29 7.86 20.35
CA LYS A 36 3.35 8.62 19.69
C LYS A 36 3.89 7.88 18.44
N ASP A 37 4.32 6.63 18.60
CA ASP A 37 4.88 5.84 17.51
C ASP A 37 3.86 5.58 16.40
N PHE A 38 2.62 5.30 16.82
CA PHE A 38 1.52 5.09 15.89
C PHE A 38 1.22 6.34 15.05
N PHE A 39 1.04 7.51 15.68
CA PHE A 39 0.73 8.75 14.96
C PHE A 39 1.87 9.21 14.05
N ILE A 40 3.13 8.96 14.42
CA ILE A 40 4.28 9.23 13.55
C ILE A 40 4.20 8.36 12.29
N GLY A 41 3.98 7.04 12.44
CA GLY A 41 3.80 6.14 11.30
C GLY A 41 2.61 6.53 10.42
N LEU A 42 1.48 6.84 11.04
CA LEU A 42 0.26 7.29 10.36
C LEU A 42 0.50 8.56 9.53
N THR A 43 1.18 9.55 10.13
CA THR A 43 1.51 10.82 9.46
C THR A 43 2.48 10.60 8.29
N CYS A 44 3.49 9.76 8.47
CA CYS A 44 4.41 9.42 7.39
C CYS A 44 3.67 8.80 6.20
N GLN A 45 2.68 7.96 6.46
CA GLN A 45 1.99 7.20 5.42
C GLN A 45 0.84 7.97 4.76
N LEU A 46 -0.03 8.62 5.54
CA LEU A 46 -1.23 9.28 5.02
C LEU A 46 -0.99 10.72 4.54
N VAL A 47 0.04 11.38 5.07
CA VAL A 47 0.27 12.80 4.79
C VAL A 47 1.58 12.99 4.03
N LEU A 48 2.67 12.51 4.58
CA LEU A 48 4.00 12.80 4.05
C LEU A 48 4.26 12.11 2.71
N LEU A 49 3.82 10.85 2.58
CA LEU A 49 4.00 10.09 1.34
C LEU A 49 3.29 10.73 0.15
N PRO A 50 1.99 11.10 0.20
CA PRO A 50 1.35 11.83 -0.91
C PRO A 50 2.00 13.19 -1.21
N ILE A 51 2.42 13.94 -0.19
CA ILE A 51 3.10 15.23 -0.39
C ILE A 51 4.44 15.04 -1.10
N ILE A 52 5.26 14.09 -0.68
CA ILE A 52 6.55 13.80 -1.31
C ILE A 52 6.33 13.28 -2.74
N ALA A 53 5.34 12.44 -2.97
CA ALA A 53 4.99 11.97 -4.30
C ALA A 53 4.63 13.13 -5.23
N TYR A 54 3.78 14.04 -4.78
CA TYR A 54 3.41 15.25 -5.53
C TYR A 54 4.63 16.13 -5.85
N LEU A 55 5.49 16.39 -4.87
CA LEU A 55 6.72 17.17 -5.08
C LEU A 55 7.66 16.50 -6.08
N LEU A 56 7.85 15.18 -5.99
CA LEU A 56 8.69 14.45 -6.92
C LEU A 56 8.13 14.43 -8.35
N ILE A 57 6.81 14.36 -8.51
CA ILE A 57 6.16 14.47 -9.82
C ILE A 57 6.52 15.80 -10.49
N ILE A 58 6.47 16.90 -9.73
CA ILE A 58 6.82 18.24 -10.25
C ILE A 58 8.31 18.35 -10.55
N ILE A 59 9.18 17.94 -9.59
CA ILE A 59 10.64 18.06 -9.71
C ILE A 59 11.17 17.23 -10.88
N LEU A 60 10.69 15.99 -11.01
CA LEU A 60 11.11 15.07 -12.07
C LEU A 60 10.38 15.30 -13.40
N LYS A 61 9.46 16.27 -13.45
CA LYS A 61 8.62 16.56 -14.61
C LYS A 61 7.98 15.29 -15.17
N THR A 62 7.39 14.51 -14.27
CA THR A 62 6.76 13.23 -14.62
C THR A 62 5.63 13.44 -15.60
N PRO A 63 5.54 12.67 -16.70
CA PRO A 63 4.41 12.73 -17.61
C PRO A 63 3.07 12.56 -16.87
N ILE A 64 2.06 13.33 -17.31
CA ILE A 64 0.76 13.38 -16.62
C ILE A 64 0.08 12.01 -16.60
N GLU A 65 0.31 11.19 -17.61
CA GLU A 65 -0.18 9.82 -17.73
C GLU A 65 0.35 8.92 -16.61
N LEU A 66 1.53 9.23 -16.07
CA LEU A 66 2.16 8.49 -14.98
C LEU A 66 1.89 9.14 -13.62
N ALA A 67 1.69 10.47 -13.59
CA ALA A 67 1.55 11.24 -12.35
C ALA A 67 0.44 10.70 -11.45
N LEU A 68 -0.73 10.42 -12.02
CA LEU A 68 -1.85 9.90 -11.24
C LEU A 68 -1.62 8.47 -10.73
N GLY A 69 -0.92 7.63 -11.50
CA GLY A 69 -0.51 6.30 -11.04
C GLY A 69 0.47 6.36 -9.86
N VAL A 70 1.37 7.33 -9.86
CA VAL A 70 2.26 7.61 -8.72
C VAL A 70 1.46 8.08 -7.51
N MET A 71 0.48 8.97 -7.69
CA MET A 71 -0.39 9.42 -6.60
C MET A 71 -1.30 8.32 -6.07
N LEU A 72 -1.78 7.42 -6.94
CA LEU A 72 -2.54 6.23 -6.53
C LEU A 72 -1.75 5.34 -5.57
N ILE A 73 -0.51 5.01 -5.92
CA ILE A 73 0.33 4.18 -5.05
C ILE A 73 0.74 4.93 -3.77
N ALA A 74 0.95 6.25 -3.86
CA ALA A 74 1.27 7.07 -2.69
C ALA A 74 0.08 7.28 -1.74
N ALA A 75 -1.15 7.23 -2.26
CA ALA A 75 -2.35 7.28 -1.44
C ALA A 75 -2.72 5.94 -0.80
N ALA A 76 -2.21 4.82 -1.35
CA ALA A 76 -2.52 3.49 -0.86
C ALA A 76 -2.00 3.28 0.58
N PRO A 77 -2.70 2.49 1.40
CA PRO A 77 -2.23 2.12 2.74
C PRO A 77 -1.05 1.15 2.66
N GLY A 78 -0.43 0.84 3.79
CA GLY A 78 0.61 -0.18 3.89
C GLY A 78 0.15 -1.56 3.38
N GLY A 79 1.07 -2.32 2.86
CA GLY A 79 0.82 -3.67 2.36
C GLY A 79 1.05 -4.75 3.43
N VAL A 80 0.36 -5.89 3.35
CA VAL A 80 0.54 -7.04 4.27
C VAL A 80 1.99 -7.53 4.30
N THR A 81 2.74 -7.32 3.23
CA THR A 81 4.16 -7.66 3.12
C THR A 81 5.05 -6.87 4.09
N SER A 82 4.63 -5.65 4.50
CA SER A 82 5.38 -4.84 5.48
C SER A 82 5.49 -5.56 6.83
N ASN A 83 4.43 -6.24 7.27
CA ASN A 83 4.42 -6.99 8.52
C ASN A 83 5.47 -8.11 8.53
N VAL A 84 5.63 -8.78 7.39
CA VAL A 84 6.61 -9.86 7.23
C VAL A 84 8.03 -9.32 7.22
N LEU A 85 8.29 -8.24 6.46
CA LEU A 85 9.60 -7.63 6.36
C LEU A 85 9.99 -6.90 7.66
N THR A 86 9.03 -6.31 8.36
CA THR A 86 9.26 -5.75 9.71
C THR A 86 9.75 -6.82 10.68
N LYS A 87 9.19 -8.03 10.63
CA LYS A 87 9.69 -9.16 11.43
C LYS A 87 11.13 -9.53 11.07
N PHE A 88 11.46 -9.59 9.79
CA PHE A 88 12.83 -9.89 9.34
C PHE A 88 13.83 -8.78 9.67
N ALA A 89 13.36 -7.55 9.84
CA ALA A 89 14.18 -6.41 10.24
C ALA A 89 14.33 -6.26 11.78
N ASP A 90 13.81 -7.19 12.57
CA ASP A 90 13.68 -7.07 14.03
C ASP A 90 12.98 -5.77 14.45
N GLY A 91 11.96 -5.38 13.68
CA GLY A 91 11.09 -4.23 13.92
C GLY A 91 9.89 -4.58 14.81
N ASP A 92 9.11 -3.56 15.19
CA ASP A 92 7.86 -3.74 15.95
C ASP A 92 6.74 -4.25 15.05
N VAL A 93 6.61 -5.58 14.98
CA VAL A 93 5.59 -6.27 14.14
C VAL A 93 4.17 -5.88 14.54
N ALA A 94 3.94 -5.65 15.82
CA ALA A 94 2.61 -5.34 16.26
C ALA A 94 2.22 -3.87 15.95
N LEU A 95 3.18 -2.95 15.94
CA LEU A 95 2.99 -1.60 15.39
C LEU A 95 2.70 -1.67 13.88
N SER A 96 3.45 -2.48 13.14
CA SER A 96 3.25 -2.71 11.70
C SER A 96 1.83 -3.19 11.39
N ILE A 97 1.38 -4.26 12.07
CA ILE A 97 0.02 -4.81 11.89
C ILE A 97 -1.04 -3.74 12.21
N THR A 98 -0.86 -2.98 13.30
CA THR A 98 -1.80 -1.93 13.69
C THR A 98 -1.84 -0.79 12.67
N LEU A 99 -0.69 -0.32 12.19
CA LEU A 99 -0.59 0.71 11.15
C LEU A 99 -1.28 0.24 9.86
N THR A 100 -0.88 -0.92 9.34
CA THR A 100 -1.48 -1.49 8.12
C THR A 100 -3.00 -1.62 8.23
N ALA A 101 -3.51 -2.11 9.36
CA ALA A 101 -4.94 -2.29 9.59
C ALA A 101 -5.69 -0.95 9.59
N ILE A 102 -5.22 0.01 10.37
CA ILE A 102 -5.91 1.29 10.54
C ILE A 102 -5.78 2.14 9.28
N THR A 103 -4.60 2.16 8.64
CA THR A 103 -4.45 2.86 7.36
C THR A 103 -5.33 2.26 6.26
N SER A 104 -5.52 0.93 6.25
CA SER A 104 -6.45 0.28 5.32
C SER A 104 -7.91 0.70 5.56
N LEU A 105 -8.33 0.87 6.81
CA LEU A 105 -9.68 1.37 7.12
C LEU A 105 -9.82 2.86 6.77
N ILE A 106 -8.82 3.68 7.09
CA ILE A 106 -8.83 5.12 6.75
C ILE A 106 -8.77 5.30 5.22
N SER A 107 -8.15 4.39 4.48
CA SER A 107 -7.98 4.47 3.03
C SER A 107 -9.29 4.59 2.26
N ILE A 108 -10.41 4.15 2.83
CA ILE A 108 -11.75 4.28 2.23
C ILE A 108 -12.08 5.75 1.95
N VAL A 109 -11.57 6.64 2.79
CA VAL A 109 -11.77 8.10 2.67
C VAL A 109 -10.52 8.77 2.10
N SER A 110 -9.33 8.42 2.63
CA SER A 110 -8.09 9.11 2.26
C SER A 110 -7.65 8.84 0.83
N VAL A 111 -7.81 7.63 0.31
CA VAL A 111 -7.42 7.31 -1.07
C VAL A 111 -8.28 8.07 -2.08
N PRO A 112 -9.62 8.00 -2.04
CA PRO A 112 -10.45 8.80 -2.94
C PRO A 112 -10.14 10.30 -2.82
N TYR A 113 -9.97 10.82 -1.60
CA TYR A 113 -9.66 12.22 -1.38
C TYR A 113 -8.34 12.64 -2.08
N VAL A 114 -7.23 11.92 -1.82
CA VAL A 114 -5.93 12.22 -2.43
C VAL A 114 -5.98 12.10 -3.94
N VAL A 115 -6.68 11.09 -4.46
CA VAL A 115 -6.78 10.85 -5.90
C VAL A 115 -7.59 11.94 -6.59
N PHE A 116 -8.75 12.33 -6.05
CA PHE A 116 -9.55 13.41 -6.64
C PHE A 116 -8.86 14.76 -6.53
N LEU A 117 -8.18 15.03 -5.41
CA LEU A 117 -7.32 16.21 -5.29
C LEU A 117 -6.20 16.21 -6.35
N SER A 118 -5.61 15.05 -6.64
CA SER A 118 -4.57 14.92 -7.67
C SER A 118 -5.12 15.15 -9.08
N ILE A 119 -6.34 14.68 -9.37
CA ILE A 119 -7.03 14.92 -10.64
C ILE A 119 -7.22 16.42 -10.85
N GLU A 120 -7.62 17.14 -9.80
CA GLU A 120 -7.81 18.60 -9.85
C GLU A 120 -6.46 19.33 -9.98
N LEU A 121 -5.45 18.98 -9.16
CA LEU A 121 -4.13 19.64 -9.18
C LEU A 121 -3.36 19.45 -10.49
N PHE A 122 -3.55 18.35 -11.19
CA PHE A 122 -2.90 18.05 -12.46
C PHE A 122 -3.79 18.34 -13.68
N ASP A 123 -4.99 18.91 -13.49
CA ASP A 123 -5.98 19.22 -14.55
C ASP A 123 -6.27 18.01 -15.47
N ILE A 124 -6.56 16.85 -14.84
CA ILE A 124 -6.75 15.59 -15.55
C ILE A 124 -8.20 15.49 -16.05
N THR A 125 -8.40 15.58 -17.38
CA THR A 125 -9.73 15.65 -18.00
C THR A 125 -10.31 14.31 -18.47
N TYR A 126 -9.51 13.25 -18.51
CA TYR A 126 -9.88 11.95 -19.11
C TYR A 126 -10.32 10.88 -18.09
N VAL A 127 -10.64 11.29 -16.88
CA VAL A 127 -11.31 10.41 -15.90
C VAL A 127 -12.77 10.23 -16.29
N LYS A 128 -13.33 9.04 -16.10
CA LYS A 128 -14.75 8.80 -16.37
C LYS A 128 -15.61 9.78 -15.57
N LYS A 129 -16.38 10.61 -16.27
CA LYS A 129 -17.22 11.66 -15.67
C LYS A 129 -18.28 11.13 -14.67
N GLU A 130 -18.60 9.87 -14.73
CA GLU A 130 -19.60 9.22 -13.87
C GLU A 130 -19.03 8.73 -12.53
N VAL A 131 -17.69 8.80 -12.33
CA VAL A 131 -17.05 8.29 -11.13
C VAL A 131 -16.96 9.41 -10.09
N SER A 132 -17.68 9.23 -8.98
CA SER A 132 -17.60 10.13 -7.82
C SER A 132 -16.71 9.57 -6.72
N MET A 133 -16.17 10.46 -5.89
CA MET A 133 -15.41 10.08 -4.69
C MET A 133 -16.22 9.12 -3.79
N LEU A 134 -17.50 9.40 -3.60
CA LEU A 134 -18.40 8.55 -2.79
C LEU A 134 -18.57 7.16 -3.41
N SER A 135 -18.68 7.05 -4.74
CA SER A 135 -18.79 5.76 -5.44
C SER A 135 -17.55 4.90 -5.20
N ILE A 136 -16.34 5.48 -5.29
CA ILE A 136 -15.09 4.76 -5.01
C ILE A 136 -15.03 4.36 -3.53
N SER A 137 -15.34 5.29 -2.61
CA SER A 137 -15.36 5.01 -1.17
C SER A 137 -16.29 3.85 -0.82
N LEU A 138 -17.50 3.81 -1.38
CA LEU A 138 -18.45 2.70 -1.17
C LEU A 138 -17.90 1.37 -1.70
N LYS A 139 -17.34 1.35 -2.90
CA LYS A 139 -16.73 0.14 -3.46
C LYS A 139 -15.55 -0.34 -2.61
N MET A 140 -14.70 0.58 -2.15
CA MET A 140 -13.60 0.26 -1.23
C MET A 140 -14.13 -0.27 0.10
N PHE A 141 -15.21 0.29 0.64
CA PHE A 141 -15.84 -0.23 1.86
C PHE A 141 -16.18 -1.71 1.71
N PHE A 142 -16.81 -2.12 0.61
CA PHE A 142 -17.19 -3.52 0.39
C PHE A 142 -16.00 -4.44 0.11
N VAL A 143 -14.95 -3.95 -0.57
CA VAL A 143 -13.81 -4.78 -0.97
C VAL A 143 -12.68 -4.78 0.08
N VAL A 144 -12.62 -3.75 0.94
CA VAL A 144 -11.59 -3.62 1.98
C VAL A 144 -12.17 -3.87 3.37
N THR A 145 -13.12 -3.04 3.81
CA THR A 145 -13.59 -3.06 5.21
C THR A 145 -14.41 -4.31 5.53
N VAL A 146 -15.35 -4.67 4.68
CA VAL A 146 -16.19 -5.85 4.92
C VAL A 146 -15.36 -7.12 5.04
N PRO A 147 -14.41 -7.43 4.13
CA PRO A 147 -13.54 -8.59 4.29
C PRO A 147 -12.64 -8.53 5.54
N VAL A 148 -12.12 -7.36 5.92
CA VAL A 148 -11.35 -7.21 7.16
C VAL A 148 -12.21 -7.55 8.37
N ILE A 149 -13.43 -7.02 8.47
CA ILE A 149 -14.35 -7.32 9.57
C ILE A 149 -14.69 -8.81 9.61
N VAL A 150 -14.99 -9.41 8.46
CA VAL A 150 -15.28 -10.86 8.35
C VAL A 150 -14.07 -11.67 8.81
N GLY A 151 -12.87 -11.30 8.39
CA GLY A 151 -11.62 -11.95 8.84
C GLY A 151 -11.44 -11.88 10.37
N MET A 152 -11.67 -10.72 10.97
CA MET A 152 -11.63 -10.54 12.43
C MET A 152 -12.68 -11.38 13.15
N ILE A 153 -13.90 -11.50 12.59
CA ILE A 153 -14.96 -12.36 13.14
C ILE A 153 -14.52 -13.82 13.08
N ILE A 154 -14.02 -14.30 11.94
CA ILE A 154 -13.48 -15.65 11.80
C ILE A 154 -12.37 -15.89 12.82
N ARG A 155 -11.46 -14.93 13.00
CA ARG A 155 -10.39 -14.99 14.01
C ARG A 155 -10.96 -15.16 15.42
N LYS A 156 -12.01 -14.43 15.76
CA LYS A 156 -12.65 -14.47 17.08
C LYS A 156 -13.22 -15.86 17.40
N PHE A 157 -13.87 -16.51 16.41
CA PHE A 157 -14.53 -17.79 16.61
C PHE A 157 -13.64 -19.02 16.35
N ALA A 158 -12.60 -18.87 15.50
CA ALA A 158 -11.71 -19.96 15.09
C ALA A 158 -10.22 -19.59 15.34
N ASN A 159 -9.94 -18.99 16.50
CA ASN A 159 -8.61 -18.45 16.84
C ASN A 159 -7.47 -19.46 16.61
N ASP A 160 -7.59 -20.68 17.16
CA ASP A 160 -6.50 -21.66 17.08
C ASP A 160 -6.27 -22.18 15.66
N LEU A 161 -7.35 -22.32 14.89
CA LEU A 161 -7.27 -22.70 13.48
C LEU A 161 -6.54 -21.62 12.67
N ILE A 162 -6.89 -20.34 12.89
CA ILE A 162 -6.27 -19.22 12.20
C ILE A 162 -4.79 -19.07 12.58
N ILE A 163 -4.45 -19.14 13.87
CA ILE A 163 -3.04 -19.05 14.31
C ILE A 163 -2.21 -20.16 13.67
N ARG A 164 -2.71 -21.39 13.71
CA ARG A 164 -2.03 -22.55 13.13
C ARG A 164 -1.76 -22.40 11.64
N ASN A 165 -2.69 -21.76 10.91
CA ASN A 165 -2.63 -21.60 9.46
C ASN A 165 -2.15 -20.22 9.01
N MET A 166 -1.72 -19.32 9.91
CA MET A 166 -1.32 -17.94 9.56
C MET A 166 -0.23 -17.89 8.50
N LYS A 167 0.73 -18.81 8.52
CA LYS A 167 1.78 -18.89 7.48
C LYS A 167 1.19 -19.18 6.09
N ILE A 168 0.15 -20.01 6.01
CA ILE A 168 -0.54 -20.34 4.75
C ILE A 168 -1.34 -19.12 4.27
N ILE A 169 -2.08 -18.47 5.17
CA ILE A 169 -2.85 -17.25 4.88
C ILE A 169 -1.94 -16.18 4.28
N ASN A 170 -0.79 -15.93 4.91
CA ASN A 170 0.18 -14.95 4.40
C ASN A 170 0.77 -15.35 3.04
N LYS A 171 1.06 -16.64 2.81
CA LYS A 171 1.52 -17.12 1.50
C LYS A 171 0.45 -16.95 0.42
N ILE A 172 -0.81 -17.21 0.74
CA ILE A 172 -1.93 -17.00 -0.19
C ILE A 172 -2.06 -15.51 -0.52
N SER A 173 -1.98 -14.62 0.48
CA SER A 173 -2.03 -13.16 0.25
C SER A 173 -0.90 -12.69 -0.66
N ILE A 174 0.33 -13.17 -0.44
CA ILE A 174 1.47 -12.85 -1.31
C ILE A 174 1.27 -13.44 -2.71
N GLY A 175 0.78 -14.68 -2.81
CA GLY A 175 0.48 -15.32 -4.10
C GLY A 175 -0.57 -14.56 -4.91
N LEU A 176 -1.65 -14.12 -4.26
CA LEU A 176 -2.69 -13.30 -4.90
C LEU A 176 -2.14 -11.94 -5.37
N PHE A 177 -1.32 -11.29 -4.55
CA PHE A 177 -0.61 -10.07 -4.95
C PHE A 177 0.23 -10.31 -6.21
N LEU A 178 1.05 -11.37 -6.23
CA LEU A 178 1.88 -11.70 -7.39
C LEU A 178 1.05 -12.01 -8.65
N ILE A 179 -0.07 -12.74 -8.51
CA ILE A 179 -0.97 -13.05 -9.62
C ILE A 179 -1.51 -11.75 -10.26
N VAL A 180 -1.97 -10.79 -9.46
CA VAL A 180 -2.47 -9.50 -9.97
C VAL A 180 -1.37 -8.77 -10.73
N PHE A 181 -0.16 -8.70 -10.18
CA PHE A 181 0.95 -8.00 -10.83
C PHE A 181 1.45 -8.70 -12.09
N ILE A 182 1.54 -10.04 -12.10
CA ILE A 182 1.88 -10.81 -13.29
C ILE A 182 0.83 -10.57 -14.39
N ALA A 183 -0.46 -10.54 -14.03
CA ALA A 183 -1.52 -10.25 -14.99
C ALA A 183 -1.37 -8.85 -15.61
N ILE A 184 -1.04 -7.82 -14.81
CA ILE A 184 -0.75 -6.48 -15.31
C ILE A 184 0.44 -6.49 -16.29
N TYR A 185 1.53 -7.19 -15.94
CA TYR A 185 2.70 -7.29 -16.83
C TYR A 185 2.38 -8.01 -18.14
N ILE A 186 1.46 -8.98 -18.13
CA ILE A 186 1.04 -9.68 -19.35
C ILE A 186 0.13 -8.79 -20.21
N GLU A 187 -0.84 -8.11 -19.60
CA GLU A 187 -1.81 -7.27 -20.32
C GLU A 187 -1.21 -5.97 -20.85
N GLU A 188 -0.26 -5.37 -20.12
CA GLU A 188 0.31 -4.04 -20.40
C GLU A 188 1.78 -4.07 -20.79
N TRP A 189 2.26 -5.17 -21.33
CA TRP A 189 3.68 -5.35 -21.68
C TRP A 189 4.24 -4.18 -22.50
N ASP A 190 3.54 -3.77 -23.56
CA ASP A 190 4.00 -2.70 -24.45
C ASP A 190 4.03 -1.34 -23.74
N SER A 191 3.01 -1.03 -22.96
CA SER A 191 2.95 0.18 -22.13
C SER A 191 4.04 0.20 -21.06
N ILE A 192 4.27 -0.95 -20.43
CA ILE A 192 5.33 -1.11 -19.42
C ILE A 192 6.69 -0.90 -20.06
N VAL A 193 7.00 -1.56 -21.17
CA VAL A 193 8.29 -1.40 -21.89
C VAL A 193 8.50 0.06 -22.29
N MET A 194 7.45 0.74 -22.76
CA MET A 194 7.53 2.14 -23.19
C MET A 194 7.82 3.10 -22.02
N PHE A 195 7.18 2.89 -20.87
CA PHE A 195 7.21 3.83 -19.76
C PHE A 195 8.05 3.40 -18.57
N ILE A 196 8.55 2.14 -18.54
CA ILE A 196 9.21 1.56 -17.35
C ILE A 196 10.41 2.40 -16.88
N ALA A 197 11.18 2.98 -17.80
CA ALA A 197 12.33 3.80 -17.44
C ALA A 197 11.90 5.04 -16.63
N LYS A 198 10.87 5.76 -17.10
CA LYS A 198 10.36 6.97 -16.42
C LYS A 198 9.60 6.60 -15.15
N ALA A 199 8.72 5.61 -15.22
CA ALA A 199 7.97 5.11 -14.09
C ALA A 199 8.89 4.49 -13.01
N GLY A 200 9.93 3.79 -13.43
CA GLY A 200 10.93 3.19 -12.53
C GLY A 200 11.75 4.23 -11.78
N VAL A 201 12.17 5.31 -12.45
CA VAL A 201 12.93 6.39 -11.80
C VAL A 201 12.11 7.05 -10.70
N ILE A 202 10.86 7.46 -11.00
CA ILE A 202 10.03 8.11 -9.98
C ILE A 202 9.62 7.14 -8.87
N ALA A 203 9.30 5.88 -9.20
CA ALA A 203 8.95 4.87 -8.22
C ALA A 203 10.12 4.56 -7.27
N LEU A 204 11.35 4.41 -7.80
CA LEU A 204 12.54 4.19 -7.01
C LEU A 204 12.84 5.40 -6.11
N THR A 205 12.80 6.60 -6.69
CA THR A 205 13.05 7.84 -5.94
C THR A 205 12.04 8.03 -4.83
N LEU A 206 10.74 7.81 -5.10
CA LEU A 206 9.68 7.91 -4.08
C LEU A 206 9.88 6.88 -2.97
N ASN A 207 10.11 5.63 -3.33
CA ASN A 207 10.25 4.55 -2.38
C ASN A 207 11.45 4.77 -1.44
N VAL A 208 12.64 5.00 -2.01
CA VAL A 208 13.86 5.22 -1.23
C VAL A 208 13.75 6.50 -0.39
N THR A 209 13.26 7.59 -0.96
CA THR A 209 13.07 8.86 -0.23
C THR A 209 12.16 8.64 0.97
N MET A 210 11.01 7.97 0.78
CA MET A 210 10.07 7.74 1.87
C MET A 210 10.62 6.82 2.95
N MET A 211 11.31 5.73 2.58
CA MET A 211 11.96 4.86 3.56
C MET A 211 13.01 5.61 4.39
N VAL A 212 13.83 6.43 3.74
CA VAL A 212 14.88 7.22 4.40
C VAL A 212 14.26 8.31 5.27
N VAL A 213 13.34 9.09 4.75
CA VAL A 213 12.68 10.20 5.49
C VAL A 213 11.92 9.64 6.69
N ALA A 214 11.12 8.60 6.51
CA ALA A 214 10.39 7.96 7.60
C ALA A 214 11.34 7.35 8.65
N PHE A 215 12.48 6.77 8.23
CA PHE A 215 13.49 6.27 9.15
C PHE A 215 14.07 7.38 10.02
N TYR A 216 14.42 8.53 9.45
CA TYR A 216 14.99 9.65 10.22
C TYR A 216 13.94 10.36 11.07
N ILE A 217 12.72 10.56 10.59
CA ILE A 217 11.61 11.08 11.41
C ILE A 217 11.40 10.16 12.62
N ALA A 218 11.29 8.86 12.38
CA ALA A 218 11.15 7.89 13.46
C ALA A 218 12.36 7.88 14.40
N LYS A 219 13.58 8.08 13.90
CA LYS A 219 14.80 8.18 14.74
C LYS A 219 14.70 9.28 15.79
N PHE A 220 14.11 10.41 15.45
CA PHE A 220 14.00 11.56 16.35
C PHE A 220 12.75 11.54 17.23
N PHE A 221 11.69 10.89 16.76
CA PHE A 221 10.37 11.02 17.39
C PHE A 221 9.80 9.73 17.98
N THR A 222 10.36 8.54 17.69
CA THR A 222 9.82 7.28 18.23
C THR A 222 10.56 6.81 19.48
N THR A 223 9.95 5.81 20.14
CA THR A 223 10.44 5.26 21.42
C THR A 223 11.64 4.35 21.28
N GLY A 224 11.90 3.79 20.08
CA GLY A 224 13.00 2.85 19.93
C GLY A 224 13.39 2.47 18.49
N VAL A 225 14.39 1.61 18.39
CA VAL A 225 14.95 1.14 17.12
C VAL A 225 13.95 0.26 16.36
N ALA A 226 13.19 -0.60 17.08
CA ALA A 226 12.22 -1.49 16.48
C ALA A 226 11.06 -0.70 15.80
N GLN A 227 10.59 0.39 16.43
CA GLN A 227 9.57 1.28 15.90
C GLN A 227 10.06 2.02 14.65
N ARG A 228 11.30 2.49 14.68
CA ARG A 228 11.95 3.15 13.54
C ARG A 228 12.04 2.24 12.31
N ARG A 229 12.46 0.98 12.50
CA ARG A 229 12.53 -0.03 11.45
C ARG A 229 11.15 -0.32 10.87
N CYS A 230 10.15 -0.45 11.74
CA CYS A 230 8.75 -0.64 11.37
C CYS A 230 8.22 0.51 10.50
N ILE A 231 8.31 1.75 10.99
CA ILE A 231 7.75 2.93 10.32
C ILE A 231 8.41 3.17 8.96
N SER A 232 9.73 2.94 8.85
CA SER A 232 10.43 3.05 7.58
C SER A 232 9.92 2.02 6.55
N LEU A 233 9.74 0.77 6.95
CA LEU A 233 9.22 -0.29 6.08
C LEU A 233 7.75 -0.06 5.71
N GLU A 234 6.91 0.36 6.65
CA GLU A 234 5.51 0.71 6.39
C GLU A 234 5.40 1.85 5.36
N ALA A 235 6.24 2.88 5.48
CA ALA A 235 6.24 4.01 4.54
C ALA A 235 6.78 3.64 3.14
N GLY A 236 7.54 2.56 3.02
CA GLY A 236 8.06 2.07 1.73
C GLY A 236 7.20 1.02 1.06
N LEU A 237 6.40 0.26 1.81
CA LEU A 237 5.66 -0.91 1.32
C LEU A 237 4.16 -0.62 1.23
N GLN A 238 3.69 -0.33 0.03
CA GLN A 238 2.32 0.07 -0.23
C GLN A 238 1.44 -1.09 -0.71
N ASN A 239 0.13 -0.98 -0.51
CA ASN A 239 -0.87 -1.92 -1.02
C ASN A 239 -1.13 -1.67 -2.51
N GLY A 240 -0.25 -2.21 -3.36
CA GLY A 240 -0.37 -2.07 -4.81
C GLY A 240 -1.67 -2.64 -5.37
N THR A 241 -2.20 -3.73 -4.81
CA THR A 241 -3.47 -4.32 -5.27
C THR A 241 -4.65 -3.36 -5.06
N LEU A 242 -4.64 -2.60 -3.96
CA LEU A 242 -5.64 -1.56 -3.72
C LEU A 242 -5.47 -0.39 -4.70
N ALA A 243 -4.23 0.05 -4.96
CA ALA A 243 -3.97 1.09 -5.95
C ALA A 243 -4.47 0.67 -7.34
N VAL A 244 -4.22 -0.57 -7.76
CA VAL A 244 -4.75 -1.14 -9.01
C VAL A 244 -6.27 -1.15 -9.00
N PHE A 245 -6.91 -1.61 -7.93
CA PHE A 245 -8.36 -1.63 -7.81
C PHE A 245 -8.98 -0.24 -8.00
N VAL A 246 -8.45 0.77 -7.33
CA VAL A 246 -8.94 2.16 -7.45
C VAL A 246 -8.71 2.71 -8.85
N GLY A 247 -7.53 2.47 -9.42
CA GLY A 247 -7.23 2.88 -10.79
C GLY A 247 -8.17 2.28 -11.83
N LEU A 248 -8.53 0.99 -11.72
CA LEU A 248 -9.53 0.36 -12.58
C LEU A 248 -10.90 1.05 -12.51
N GLN A 249 -11.28 1.56 -11.32
CA GLN A 249 -12.53 2.31 -11.18
C GLN A 249 -12.49 3.65 -11.92
N LEU A 250 -11.33 4.29 -11.96
CA LEU A 250 -11.14 5.62 -12.57
C LEU A 250 -10.96 5.55 -14.09
N PHE A 251 -10.13 4.64 -14.56
CA PHE A 251 -9.64 4.60 -15.94
C PHE A 251 -10.24 3.48 -16.77
N GLY A 252 -10.88 2.50 -16.12
CA GLY A 252 -11.40 1.31 -16.80
C GLY A 252 -10.28 0.52 -17.45
N ASP A 253 -10.38 0.31 -18.76
CA ASP A 253 -9.42 -0.50 -19.52
C ASP A 253 -8.15 0.27 -19.93
N ASN A 254 -8.03 1.58 -19.63
CA ASN A 254 -6.80 2.31 -19.87
C ASN A 254 -5.79 2.07 -18.76
N MET A 255 -4.89 1.12 -18.98
CA MET A 255 -3.97 0.61 -17.96
C MET A 255 -2.63 1.37 -17.88
N VAL A 256 -2.38 2.37 -18.74
CA VAL A 256 -1.12 3.14 -18.73
C VAL A 256 -0.86 3.75 -17.34
N TYR A 257 -1.91 4.18 -16.66
CA TYR A 257 -1.83 4.70 -15.29
C TYR A 257 -1.43 3.66 -14.23
N MET A 258 -1.44 2.37 -14.59
CA MET A 258 -1.00 1.29 -13.70
C MET A 258 0.51 1.03 -13.79
N VAL A 259 1.19 1.54 -14.82
CA VAL A 259 2.63 1.29 -15.02
C VAL A 259 3.46 1.78 -13.82
N PRO A 260 3.24 2.95 -13.22
CA PRO A 260 3.95 3.35 -12.00
C PRO A 260 3.68 2.43 -10.81
N THR A 261 2.46 1.94 -10.67
CA THR A 261 2.10 0.99 -9.61
C THR A 261 2.82 -0.35 -9.81
N ALA A 262 2.88 -0.85 -11.05
CA ALA A 262 3.61 -2.07 -11.38
C ALA A 262 5.13 -1.91 -11.14
N ALA A 263 5.71 -0.80 -11.58
CA ALA A 263 7.12 -0.48 -11.32
C ALA A 263 7.41 -0.40 -9.81
N TYR A 264 6.55 0.31 -9.06
CA TYR A 264 6.69 0.44 -7.62
C TYR A 264 6.62 -0.91 -6.89
N ALA A 265 5.75 -1.82 -7.32
CA ALA A 265 5.62 -3.15 -6.72
C ALA A 265 6.94 -3.96 -6.76
N LEU A 266 7.66 -3.92 -7.88
CA LEU A 266 8.97 -4.57 -8.01
C LEU A 266 10.03 -3.86 -7.16
N ILE A 267 10.05 -2.53 -7.23
CA ILE A 267 11.04 -1.69 -6.55
C ILE A 267 10.90 -1.81 -5.04
N MET A 268 9.68 -1.66 -4.49
CA MET A 268 9.46 -1.71 -3.05
C MET A 268 9.88 -3.04 -2.43
N MET A 269 9.70 -4.16 -3.14
CA MET A 269 10.14 -5.47 -2.65
C MET A 269 11.67 -5.57 -2.63
N THR A 270 12.32 -5.14 -3.72
CA THR A 270 13.79 -5.19 -3.84
C THR A 270 14.47 -4.26 -2.83
N THR A 271 14.05 -3.01 -2.76
CA THR A 271 14.62 -2.00 -1.86
C THR A 271 14.40 -2.35 -0.39
N SER A 272 13.21 -2.86 -0.04
CA SER A 272 12.91 -3.26 1.34
C SER A 272 13.73 -4.47 1.78
N VAL A 273 13.95 -5.45 0.90
CA VAL A 273 14.85 -6.58 1.20
C VAL A 273 16.29 -6.09 1.41
N ILE A 274 16.79 -5.21 0.54
CA ILE A 274 18.12 -4.60 0.69
C ILE A 274 18.19 -3.84 2.02
N PHE A 275 17.18 -3.05 2.35
CA PHE A 275 17.12 -2.30 3.60
C PHE A 275 17.16 -3.22 4.83
N VAL A 276 16.39 -4.31 4.83
CA VAL A 276 16.42 -5.33 5.90
C VAL A 276 17.81 -5.94 6.05
N LEU A 277 18.48 -6.27 4.94
CA LEU A 277 19.83 -6.83 4.97
C LEU A 277 20.86 -5.84 5.54
N ILE A 278 20.73 -4.55 5.21
CA ILE A 278 21.58 -3.49 5.78
C ILE A 278 21.38 -3.38 7.30
N LEU A 279 20.12 -3.37 7.74
CA LEU A 279 19.81 -3.25 9.18
C LEU A 279 20.31 -4.45 9.99
N ARG A 280 20.24 -5.66 9.44
CA ARG A 280 20.74 -6.88 10.11
C ARG A 280 22.26 -6.92 10.25
N ARG A 281 23.01 -6.20 9.41
CA ARG A 281 24.47 -6.10 9.53
C ARG A 281 24.93 -5.11 10.62
N GLN A 282 24.01 -4.30 11.12
CA GLN A 282 24.29 -3.28 12.14
C GLN A 282 23.94 -3.76 13.56
N THR A 283 23.36 -4.94 13.68
CA THR A 283 23.11 -5.67 14.93
C THR A 283 24.12 -6.78 15.10
#